data_7c5bfe3be17fd1ee5c2f17b99bc5d242
#
_entry.id   7c5bfe3be17fd1ee5c2f17b99bc5d242
#
_cell.length_a   1.000
_cell.length_b   1.000
_cell.length_c   1.000
_cell.angle_alpha   90.00
_cell.angle_beta   90.00
_cell.angle_gamma   90.00
#
_symmetry.space_group_name_H-M   'P 1'
#
loop_
_entity.id
_entity.type
_entity.pdbx_description
1 polymer ?
#
loop_
_entity_poly.entity_id
_entity_poly.type
_entity_poly.pdbx_seq_one_letter_code
_entity_poly.pdbx_strand_id
1 'polypeptide(L)'
;LGAMSAIAGADFLESIGFTGIPMCIGFIILVTLVDVFFSSGSAKWAIFAPIFVPMFMLLGYHPGFTQLLYRIGDSPFNCWTPMSAYIWMILSVAQTKYVPDLKIGTLISNMIPMSIVLQIAWIIVVVIWMMIGFPFGPGVGVALPAGVL
;
A
#
# COMPACT_ATOMS: atom_id res chain seq x y z
N LEU A 1 -6.58 -21.49 8.04
CA LEU A 1 -6.43 -20.30 8.85
C LEU A 1 -6.67 -19.02 8.02
N GLY A 2 -6.02 -18.81 6.88
CA GLY A 2 -6.19 -17.61 6.05
C GLY A 2 -7.63 -17.35 5.59
N ALA A 3 -8.35 -18.38 5.15
CA ALA A 3 -9.75 -18.24 4.73
C ALA A 3 -10.69 -17.88 5.91
N MET A 4 -10.46 -18.46 7.08
CA MET A 4 -11.26 -18.14 8.28
C MET A 4 -11.01 -16.70 8.75
N SER A 5 -9.77 -16.24 8.73
CA SER A 5 -9.45 -14.85 9.07
C SER A 5 -9.98 -13.86 8.03
N ALA A 6 -10.04 -14.24 6.76
CA ALA A 6 -10.61 -13.42 5.70
C ALA A 6 -12.13 -13.24 5.86
N ILE A 7 -12.87 -14.32 6.16
CA ILE A 7 -14.31 -14.27 6.41
C ILE A 7 -14.60 -13.43 7.64
N ALA A 8 -13.96 -13.74 8.77
CA ALA A 8 -14.16 -12.98 10.01
C ALA A 8 -13.82 -11.49 9.85
N GLY A 9 -12.79 -11.19 9.07
CA GLY A 9 -12.41 -9.81 8.74
C GLY A 9 -13.45 -9.10 7.86
N ALA A 10 -13.98 -9.76 6.85
CA ALA A 10 -15.02 -9.21 5.99
C ALA A 10 -16.32 -8.93 6.78
N ASP A 11 -16.79 -9.91 7.57
CA ASP A 11 -17.97 -9.77 8.42
C ASP A 11 -17.81 -8.62 9.43
N PHE A 12 -16.63 -8.49 10.04
CA PHE A 12 -16.33 -7.41 10.96
C PHE A 12 -16.40 -6.04 10.27
N LEU A 13 -15.78 -5.89 9.10
CA LEU A 13 -15.78 -4.62 8.35
C LEU A 13 -17.20 -4.24 7.88
N GLU A 14 -18.00 -5.21 7.46
CA GLU A 14 -19.41 -4.99 7.11
C GLU A 14 -20.24 -4.57 8.34
N SER A 15 -20.01 -5.22 9.48
CA SER A 15 -20.77 -4.93 10.72
C SER A 15 -20.57 -3.51 11.24
N ILE A 16 -19.39 -2.92 11.02
CA ILE A 16 -19.07 -1.53 11.41
C ILE A 16 -19.34 -0.52 10.28
N GLY A 17 -19.84 -0.98 9.12
CA GLY A 17 -20.09 -0.13 7.96
C GLY A 17 -18.79 0.44 7.32
N PHE A 18 -17.65 -0.15 7.63
CA PHE A 18 -16.34 0.28 7.11
C PHE A 18 -16.04 -0.41 5.79
N THR A 19 -16.84 -0.11 4.77
CA THR A 19 -16.74 -0.66 3.41
C THR A 19 -16.55 0.46 2.40
N GLY A 20 -16.28 0.14 1.15
CA GLY A 20 -16.08 1.13 0.09
C GLY A 20 -14.77 1.91 0.19
N ILE A 21 -14.82 3.21 -0.10
CA ILE A 21 -13.65 4.11 -0.10
C ILE A 21 -12.91 4.15 1.25
N PRO A 22 -13.60 4.27 2.41
CA PRO A 22 -12.93 4.27 3.71
C PRO A 22 -12.08 3.02 3.96
N MET A 23 -12.57 1.85 3.57
CA MET A 23 -11.84 0.59 3.70
C MET A 23 -10.57 0.58 2.81
N CYS A 24 -10.67 1.06 1.58
CA CYS A 24 -9.53 1.16 0.68
C CYS A 24 -8.45 2.08 1.25
N ILE A 25 -8.85 3.25 1.76
CA ILE A 25 -7.92 4.20 2.42
C ILE A 25 -7.31 3.57 3.68
N GLY A 26 -8.11 2.92 4.50
CA GLY A 26 -7.65 2.24 5.71
C GLY A 26 -6.62 1.14 5.40
N PHE A 27 -6.85 0.36 4.35
CA PHE A 27 -5.91 -0.65 3.89
C PHE A 27 -4.58 -0.04 3.39
N ILE A 28 -4.65 1.04 2.61
CA ILE A 28 -3.46 1.78 2.16
C ILE A 28 -2.65 2.27 3.38
N ILE A 29 -3.30 2.88 4.37
CA ILE A 29 -2.65 3.37 5.60
C ILE A 29 -2.04 2.20 6.39
N LEU A 30 -2.75 1.09 6.52
CA LEU A 30 -2.23 -0.11 7.19
C LEU A 30 -0.94 -0.60 6.52
N VAL A 31 -0.94 -0.73 5.19
CA VAL A 31 0.25 -1.15 4.43
C VAL A 31 1.39 -0.17 4.64
N THR A 32 1.11 1.13 4.58
CA THR A 32 2.09 2.20 4.81
C THR A 32 2.73 2.12 6.20
N LEU A 33 1.94 1.87 7.24
CA LEU A 33 2.46 1.71 8.61
C LEU A 33 3.37 0.49 8.75
N VAL A 34 3.00 -0.62 8.13
CA VAL A 34 3.80 -1.84 8.14
C VAL A 34 5.09 -1.66 7.33
N ASP A 35 5.08 -0.81 6.31
CA ASP A 35 6.25 -0.51 5.48
C ASP A 35 7.42 0.11 6.24
N VAL A 36 7.13 0.84 7.32
CA VAL A 36 8.16 1.39 8.20
C VAL A 36 9.07 0.29 8.79
N PHE A 37 8.49 -0.89 9.05
CA PHE A 37 9.20 -2.02 9.67
C PHE A 37 9.75 -3.04 8.67
N PHE A 38 9.18 -3.12 7.47
CA PHE A 38 9.51 -4.12 6.46
C PHE A 38 9.75 -3.47 5.11
N SER A 39 11.00 -3.43 4.66
CA SER A 39 11.36 -2.83 3.37
C SER A 39 11.10 -3.73 2.15
N SER A 40 10.88 -5.03 2.35
CA SER A 40 10.65 -5.96 1.25
C SER A 40 9.18 -6.03 0.85
N GLY A 41 8.80 -5.34 -0.22
CA GLY A 41 7.43 -5.35 -0.76
C GLY A 41 6.93 -6.75 -1.15
N SER A 42 7.80 -7.60 -1.70
CA SER A 42 7.42 -8.97 -2.08
C SER A 42 7.18 -9.87 -0.86
N ALA A 43 8.02 -9.76 0.18
CA ALA A 43 7.85 -10.54 1.40
C ALA A 43 6.58 -10.13 2.16
N LYS A 44 6.30 -8.84 2.26
CA LYS A 44 5.04 -8.32 2.83
C LYS A 44 3.83 -8.83 2.06
N TRP A 45 3.87 -8.76 0.73
CA TRP A 45 2.77 -9.24 -0.10
C TRP A 45 2.48 -10.73 0.11
N ALA A 46 3.51 -11.55 0.26
CA ALA A 46 3.33 -12.97 0.54
C ALA A 46 2.58 -13.24 1.86
N ILE A 47 2.68 -12.32 2.84
CA ILE A 47 1.95 -12.40 4.10
C ILE A 47 0.53 -11.81 3.97
N PHE A 48 0.40 -10.67 3.28
CA PHE A 48 -0.88 -9.96 3.15
C PHE A 48 -1.85 -10.63 2.17
N ALA A 49 -1.35 -11.14 1.03
CA ALA A 49 -2.20 -11.67 -0.02
C ALA A 49 -3.14 -12.80 0.44
N PRO A 50 -2.70 -13.82 1.20
CA PRO A 50 -3.58 -14.90 1.62
C PRO A 50 -4.73 -14.47 2.54
N ILE A 51 -4.64 -13.30 3.16
CA ILE A 51 -5.63 -12.76 4.09
C ILE A 51 -6.51 -11.71 3.38
N PHE A 52 -5.87 -10.69 2.82
CA PHE A 52 -6.59 -9.52 2.30
C PHE A 52 -7.21 -9.75 0.93
N VAL A 53 -6.59 -10.56 0.05
CA VAL A 53 -7.18 -10.83 -1.27
C VAL A 53 -8.53 -11.55 -1.14
N PRO A 54 -8.68 -12.66 -0.41
CA PRO A 54 -9.97 -13.30 -0.22
C PRO A 54 -10.97 -12.39 0.52
N MET A 55 -10.51 -11.61 1.51
CA MET A 55 -11.35 -10.69 2.25
C MET A 55 -11.96 -9.61 1.33
N PHE A 56 -11.16 -8.97 0.48
CA PHE A 56 -11.63 -7.98 -0.48
C PHE A 56 -12.52 -8.61 -1.57
N MET A 57 -12.25 -9.86 -1.98
CA MET A 57 -13.12 -10.59 -2.91
C MET A 57 -14.50 -10.85 -2.31
N LEU A 58 -14.60 -11.24 -1.05
CA LEU A 58 -15.88 -11.41 -0.35
C LEU A 58 -16.68 -10.10 -0.29
N LEU A 59 -15.99 -8.96 -0.21
CA LEU A 59 -16.59 -7.63 -0.25
C LEU A 59 -16.86 -7.13 -1.69
N GLY A 60 -16.68 -7.98 -2.70
CA GLY A 60 -16.99 -7.69 -4.10
C GLY A 60 -15.90 -6.95 -4.89
N TYR A 61 -14.68 -6.88 -4.38
CA TYR A 61 -13.55 -6.22 -5.07
C TYR A 61 -12.70 -7.19 -5.88
N HIS A 62 -12.21 -6.71 -7.02
CA HIS A 62 -11.31 -7.50 -7.87
C HIS A 62 -9.93 -7.71 -7.20
N PRO A 63 -9.33 -8.93 -7.24
CA PRO A 63 -8.03 -9.20 -6.61
C PRO A 63 -6.90 -8.33 -7.14
N GLY A 64 -6.92 -7.96 -8.42
CA GLY A 64 -5.97 -7.00 -9.00
C GLY A 64 -6.09 -5.60 -8.39
N PHE A 65 -7.30 -5.18 -8.01
CA PHE A 65 -7.52 -3.93 -7.31
C PHE A 65 -6.92 -3.96 -5.89
N THR A 66 -7.08 -5.05 -5.17
CA THR A 66 -6.43 -5.24 -3.85
C THR A 66 -4.91 -5.13 -3.94
N GLN A 67 -4.30 -5.73 -4.97
CA GLN A 67 -2.87 -5.61 -5.22
C GLN A 67 -2.45 -4.18 -5.55
N LEU A 68 -3.26 -3.44 -6.30
CA LEU A 68 -3.01 -2.02 -6.59
C LEU A 68 -2.99 -1.19 -5.32
N LEU A 69 -4.00 -1.34 -4.43
CA LEU A 69 -4.05 -0.64 -3.15
C LEU A 69 -2.83 -0.94 -2.28
N TYR A 70 -2.41 -2.22 -2.25
CA TYR A 70 -1.19 -2.62 -1.57
C TYR A 70 0.04 -1.88 -2.12
N ARG A 71 0.20 -1.82 -3.44
CA ARG A 71 1.34 -1.13 -4.07
C ARG A 71 1.35 0.38 -3.81
N ILE A 72 0.19 0.98 -3.73
CA ILE A 72 0.04 2.40 -3.38
C ILE A 72 0.47 2.67 -1.93
N GLY A 73 0.14 1.77 -1.01
CA GLY A 73 0.59 1.88 0.38
C GLY A 73 2.09 1.64 0.56
N ASP A 74 2.64 0.67 -0.18
CA ASP A 74 4.04 0.26 -0.11
C ASP A 74 5.02 1.29 -0.72
N SER A 75 4.61 1.97 -1.80
CA SER A 75 5.55 2.70 -2.66
C SER A 75 6.14 3.98 -2.03
N PRO A 76 5.36 4.91 -1.44
CA PRO A 76 5.89 6.21 -1.01
C PRO A 76 6.83 6.15 0.19
N PHE A 77 6.64 5.19 1.09
CA PHE A 77 7.41 5.09 2.33
C PHE A 77 8.66 4.22 2.20
N ASN A 78 8.74 3.42 1.16
CA ASN A 78 9.87 2.53 0.92
C ASN A 78 11.20 3.28 0.63
N CYS A 79 11.13 4.55 0.23
CA CYS A 79 12.31 5.34 -0.12
C CYS A 79 13.10 5.86 1.09
N TRP A 80 12.49 6.01 2.27
CA TRP A 80 13.17 6.57 3.46
C TRP A 80 13.29 5.59 4.63
N THR A 81 12.70 4.40 4.53
CA THR A 81 12.82 3.41 5.61
C THR A 81 14.28 2.99 5.81
N PRO A 82 14.81 3.04 7.06
CA PRO A 82 16.19 2.67 7.35
C PRO A 82 16.53 1.20 7.01
N MET A 83 15.51 0.36 6.89
CA MET A 83 15.64 -1.06 6.52
C MET A 83 15.89 -1.25 5.02
N SER A 84 15.75 -0.20 4.19
CA SER A 84 16.03 -0.26 2.77
C SER A 84 17.53 -0.17 2.49
N ALA A 85 18.06 -1.10 1.72
CA ALA A 85 19.47 -1.06 1.28
C ALA A 85 19.79 0.18 0.44
N TYR A 86 18.81 0.74 -0.25
CA TYR A 86 19.00 1.91 -1.13
C TYR A 86 19.35 3.18 -0.37
N ILE A 87 18.81 3.38 0.85
CA ILE A 87 19.10 4.59 1.63
C ILE A 87 20.58 4.67 2.01
N TRP A 88 21.20 3.54 2.31
CA TRP A 88 22.63 3.46 2.63
C TRP A 88 23.50 3.74 1.42
N MET A 89 23.10 3.26 0.26
CA MET A 89 23.80 3.56 -1.01
C MET A 89 23.70 5.06 -1.35
N ILE A 90 22.50 5.65 -1.23
CA ILE A 90 22.29 7.08 -1.45
C ILE A 90 23.13 7.89 -0.47
N LEU A 91 23.15 7.53 0.80
CA LEU A 91 23.95 8.20 1.83
C LEU A 91 25.43 8.14 1.50
N SER A 92 25.96 6.97 1.11
CA SER A 92 27.36 6.80 0.73
C SER A 92 27.75 7.68 -0.46
N VAL A 93 26.94 7.72 -1.51
CA VAL A 93 27.19 8.57 -2.68
C VAL A 93 27.12 10.05 -2.31
N ALA A 94 26.13 10.44 -1.50
CA ALA A 94 25.97 11.82 -1.07
C ALA A 94 27.13 12.30 -0.20
N GLN A 95 27.65 11.47 0.71
CA GLN A 95 28.82 11.78 1.53
C GLN A 95 30.10 11.88 0.69
N THR A 96 30.25 11.00 -0.29
CA THR A 96 31.48 10.97 -1.10
C THR A 96 31.55 12.14 -2.08
N LYS A 97 30.42 12.57 -2.66
CA LYS A 97 30.40 13.53 -3.78
C LYS A 97 29.91 14.93 -3.41
N TYR A 98 29.08 15.08 -2.39
CA TYR A 98 28.38 16.34 -2.15
C TYR A 98 28.55 16.90 -0.75
N VAL A 99 28.26 16.13 0.29
CA VAL A 99 28.25 16.59 1.69
C VAL A 99 28.91 15.53 2.57
N PRO A 100 30.23 15.64 2.87
CA PRO A 100 30.96 14.63 3.64
C PRO A 100 30.37 14.30 5.01
N ASP A 101 29.78 15.30 5.68
CA ASP A 101 29.21 15.16 7.03
C ASP A 101 27.71 14.86 7.04
N LEU A 102 27.12 14.45 5.91
CA LEU A 102 25.70 14.15 5.82
C LEU A 102 25.33 12.97 6.74
N LYS A 103 24.40 13.20 7.67
CA LYS A 103 23.90 12.17 8.56
C LYS A 103 22.65 11.52 7.97
N ILE A 104 22.44 10.23 8.26
CA ILE A 104 21.25 9.49 7.82
C ILE A 104 19.95 10.14 8.28
N GLY A 105 19.92 10.68 9.49
CA GLY A 105 18.75 11.40 10.01
C GLY A 105 18.38 12.63 9.20
N THR A 106 19.36 13.36 8.68
CA THR A 106 19.11 14.52 7.79
C THR A 106 18.54 14.06 6.46
N LEU A 107 19.06 12.97 5.89
CA LEU A 107 18.54 12.39 4.65
C LEU A 107 17.08 11.96 4.82
N ILE A 108 16.78 11.18 5.86
CA ILE A 108 15.42 10.72 6.18
C ILE A 108 14.47 11.90 6.39
N SER A 109 14.88 12.90 7.18
CA SER A 109 14.07 14.08 7.48
C SER A 109 13.66 14.87 6.22
N ASN A 110 14.54 14.91 5.22
CA ASN A 110 14.24 15.55 3.95
C ASN A 110 13.31 14.72 3.04
N MET A 111 13.31 13.39 3.19
CA MET A 111 12.50 12.49 2.36
C MET A 111 11.07 12.31 2.91
N ILE A 112 10.87 12.42 4.23
CA ILE A 112 9.55 12.25 4.87
C ILE A 112 8.48 13.17 4.29
N PRO A 113 8.67 14.50 4.17
CA PRO A 113 7.64 15.39 3.62
C PRO A 113 7.23 15.00 2.20
N MET A 114 8.21 14.63 1.38
CA MET A 114 7.97 14.20 0.01
C MET A 114 7.13 12.92 -0.04
N SER A 115 7.44 11.95 0.83
CA SER A 115 6.68 10.70 0.92
C SER A 115 5.25 10.92 1.37
N ILE A 116 5.01 11.83 2.32
CA ILE A 116 3.66 12.18 2.79
C ILE A 116 2.85 12.81 1.65
N VAL A 117 3.43 13.77 0.94
CA VAL A 117 2.77 14.42 -0.21
C VAL A 117 2.43 13.40 -1.29
N LEU A 118 3.37 12.51 -1.61
CA LEU A 118 3.18 11.45 -2.60
C LEU A 118 2.09 10.47 -2.17
N GLN A 119 2.05 10.09 -0.89
CA GLN A 119 1.00 9.21 -0.34
C GLN A 119 -0.38 9.84 -0.47
N ILE A 120 -0.52 11.11 -0.10
CA ILE A 120 -1.79 11.84 -0.23
C ILE A 120 -2.20 11.92 -1.70
N ALA A 121 -1.27 12.25 -2.59
CA ALA A 121 -1.53 12.31 -4.02
C ALA A 121 -2.03 10.97 -4.58
N TRP A 122 -1.41 9.85 -4.19
CA TRP A 122 -1.85 8.51 -4.60
C TRP A 122 -3.23 8.14 -4.07
N ILE A 123 -3.54 8.49 -2.82
CA ILE A 123 -4.87 8.27 -2.24
C ILE A 123 -5.92 9.07 -3.03
N ILE A 124 -5.65 10.34 -3.33
CA ILE A 124 -6.55 11.17 -4.14
C ILE A 124 -6.77 10.56 -5.53
N VAL A 125 -5.70 10.14 -6.20
CA VAL A 125 -5.79 9.52 -7.53
C VAL A 125 -6.66 8.26 -7.49
N VAL A 126 -6.48 7.38 -6.51
CA VAL A 126 -7.28 6.16 -6.37
C VAL A 126 -8.76 6.49 -6.11
N VAL A 127 -9.04 7.44 -5.22
CA VAL A 127 -10.41 7.84 -4.91
C VAL A 127 -11.11 8.40 -6.15
N ILE A 128 -10.45 9.30 -6.88
CA ILE A 128 -10.98 9.86 -8.14
C ILE A 128 -11.22 8.74 -9.15
N TRP A 129 -10.28 7.81 -9.29
CA TRP A 129 -10.38 6.69 -10.22
C TRP A 129 -11.54 5.76 -9.90
N MET A 130 -11.74 5.47 -8.61
CA MET A 130 -12.90 4.70 -8.14
C MET A 130 -14.23 5.40 -8.45
N MET A 131 -14.27 6.74 -8.28
CA MET A 131 -15.47 7.54 -8.56
C MET A 131 -15.83 7.57 -10.05
N ILE A 132 -14.81 7.61 -10.93
CA ILE A 132 -15.00 7.59 -12.39
C ILE A 132 -15.41 6.18 -12.85
N GLY A 133 -15.07 5.12 -12.10
CA GLY A 133 -15.39 3.73 -12.47
C GLY A 133 -14.57 3.19 -13.65
N PHE A 134 -13.45 3.82 -13.97
CA PHE A 134 -12.60 3.38 -15.07
C PHE A 134 -11.79 2.13 -14.69
N PRO A 135 -11.58 1.15 -15.61
CA PRO A 135 -10.79 -0.04 -15.31
C PRO A 135 -9.32 0.31 -15.04
N PHE A 136 -8.70 -0.37 -14.08
CA PHE A 136 -7.29 -0.22 -13.72
C PHE A 136 -6.33 -0.94 -14.69
N GLY A 137 -6.89 -1.78 -15.58
CA GLY A 137 -6.14 -2.50 -16.59
C GLY A 137 -7.08 -3.31 -17.50
N PRO A 138 -6.56 -4.00 -18.52
CA PRO A 138 -7.39 -4.84 -19.39
C PRO A 138 -8.11 -5.91 -18.57
N GLY A 139 -9.43 -5.82 -18.47
CA GLY A 139 -10.27 -6.76 -17.70
C GLY A 139 -10.22 -6.59 -16.18
N VAL A 140 -9.56 -5.57 -15.64
CA VAL A 140 -9.41 -5.33 -14.19
C VAL A 140 -10.24 -4.11 -13.80
N GLY A 141 -11.50 -4.33 -13.42
CA GLY A 141 -12.35 -3.31 -12.80
C GLY A 141 -12.12 -3.19 -11.29
N VAL A 142 -12.79 -2.23 -10.67
CA VAL A 142 -12.85 -2.12 -9.20
C VAL A 142 -13.63 -3.29 -8.62
N ALA A 143 -14.80 -3.56 -9.19
CA ALA A 143 -15.69 -4.64 -8.76
C ALA A 143 -15.31 -5.99 -9.38
N LEU A 144 -15.62 -7.05 -8.66
CA LEU A 144 -15.52 -8.42 -9.15
C LEU A 144 -16.55 -8.65 -10.27
N PRO A 145 -16.21 -9.32 -11.38
CA PRO A 145 -17.21 -9.70 -12.39
C PRO A 145 -18.26 -10.62 -11.81
N ALA A 146 -19.51 -10.44 -12.21
CA ALA A 146 -20.60 -11.31 -11.75
C ALA A 146 -20.34 -12.78 -12.13
N GLY A 147 -20.43 -13.68 -11.14
CA GLY A 147 -20.29 -15.13 -11.34
C GLY A 147 -18.90 -15.72 -11.01
N VAL A 148 -18.04 -14.99 -10.33
CA VAL A 148 -16.70 -15.47 -9.92
C VAL A 148 -16.64 -15.95 -8.46
N LEU A 149 -17.69 -15.74 -7.67
CA LEU A 149 -17.86 -16.26 -6.30
C LEU A 149 -18.82 -17.45 -6.28
#